data_3b4474ae875def5da6e914efeef7b55d
#
_entry.id   3b4474ae875def5da6e914efeef7b55d
#
_cell.length_a   1.000
_cell.length_b   1.000
_cell.length_c   1.000
_cell.angle_alpha   90.00
_cell.angle_beta   90.00
_cell.angle_gamma   90.00
#
_symmetry.space_group_name_H-M   'P 1'
#
loop_
_entity.id
_entity.type
_entity.pdbx_description
1 polymer ?
#
loop_
_entity_poly.entity_id
_entity_poly.type
_entity_poly.pdbx_seq_one_letter_code
_entity_poly.pdbx_strand_id
1 'polypeptide(L)'
;MAESGDRPTPGGGRPRRPSATEDEVRTGLSVEAFKRAYRDNLRYVLGRFPEVATPNDRYLALAHAVRDRLMDRWMRTVEAYYRHRARTVCYLSAEFLLGPHLGNNLLNLGVLDVARRAMEELGLDFEALLAQEEEPGLGNGGLGRLAACFMDSLATLQIPAIGYGIRYEFGIFDQAIRDGEQVELTDKWLRLGNPWEISRPEIALAVGLGGRTERYTDASGRQRVRWVPDQVVRGVAHDTPIPGYRVGNANLLRLWKAESAESFDFQAFNVGDYWGAVEEKVASET
;
A
#
# COMPACT_ATOMS: atom_id res chain seq x y z
N MET A 1 2.72 -57.63 20.65
CA MET A 1 2.17 -57.27 19.33
C MET A 1 1.70 -55.84 19.41
N ALA A 2 2.48 -54.92 18.89
CA ALA A 2 2.14 -53.49 18.81
C ALA A 2 2.12 -53.12 17.36
N GLU A 3 0.96 -52.73 16.88
CA GLU A 3 0.77 -52.24 15.52
C GLU A 3 1.28 -50.81 15.39
N SER A 4 2.27 -50.62 14.52
CA SER A 4 2.78 -49.34 14.11
C SER A 4 1.85 -48.69 13.08
N GLY A 5 1.06 -47.71 13.51
CA GLY A 5 0.26 -46.88 12.63
C GLY A 5 1.13 -45.93 11.83
N ASP A 6 1.22 -46.20 10.54
CA ASP A 6 1.85 -45.38 9.54
C ASP A 6 1.01 -44.10 9.32
N ARG A 7 1.56 -42.91 9.64
CA ARG A 7 0.91 -41.64 9.35
C ARG A 7 1.30 -41.20 7.94
N PRO A 8 0.35 -40.89 7.05
CA PRO A 8 0.71 -40.38 5.74
C PRO A 8 1.30 -38.97 5.87
N THR A 9 2.50 -38.81 5.37
CA THR A 9 3.16 -37.52 5.14
C THR A 9 2.37 -36.69 4.14
N PRO A 10 2.01 -35.42 4.41
CA PRO A 10 1.38 -34.57 3.42
C PRO A 10 2.38 -34.28 2.30
N GLY A 11 2.12 -34.81 1.13
CA GLY A 11 2.86 -34.52 -0.09
C GLY A 11 2.80 -33.03 -0.43
N GLY A 12 3.81 -32.28 -0.04
CA GLY A 12 4.01 -30.91 -0.44
C GLY A 12 4.36 -30.84 -1.93
N GLY A 13 3.35 -30.78 -2.78
CA GLY A 13 3.51 -30.44 -4.19
C GLY A 13 4.16 -29.06 -4.26
N ARG A 14 5.41 -28.98 -4.76
CA ARG A 14 6.03 -27.70 -5.09
C ARG A 14 5.10 -26.95 -6.02
N PRO A 15 4.76 -25.66 -5.73
CA PRO A 15 4.01 -24.87 -6.69
C PRO A 15 4.77 -24.90 -8.02
N ARG A 16 4.11 -25.31 -9.09
CA ARG A 16 4.65 -25.28 -10.45
C ARG A 16 5.06 -23.83 -10.74
N ARG A 17 6.33 -23.59 -11.06
CA ARG A 17 6.73 -22.31 -11.66
C ARG A 17 5.91 -22.14 -12.93
N PRO A 18 5.28 -20.96 -13.15
CA PRO A 18 4.67 -20.64 -14.43
C PRO A 18 5.68 -20.89 -15.55
N SER A 19 5.23 -21.34 -16.70
CA SER A 19 6.12 -21.50 -17.86
C SER A 19 6.61 -20.10 -18.30
N ALA A 20 7.78 -19.99 -18.90
CA ALA A 20 8.33 -18.71 -19.39
C ALA A 20 7.35 -17.95 -20.30
N THR A 21 6.44 -18.66 -20.99
CA THR A 21 5.37 -18.10 -21.82
C THR A 21 4.24 -17.46 -21.02
N GLU A 22 3.93 -17.93 -19.81
CA GLU A 22 2.90 -17.33 -18.92
C GLU A 22 3.45 -16.09 -18.24
N ASP A 23 4.71 -16.09 -17.81
CA ASP A 23 5.40 -14.91 -17.26
C ASP A 23 5.51 -13.78 -18.31
N GLU A 24 5.70 -14.11 -19.60
CA GLU A 24 5.73 -13.12 -20.67
C GLU A 24 4.40 -12.45 -20.94
N VAL A 25 3.28 -13.10 -20.66
CA VAL A 25 1.94 -12.54 -20.94
C VAL A 25 1.62 -11.37 -20.01
N ARG A 26 1.88 -11.46 -18.71
CA ARG A 26 1.49 -10.45 -17.73
C ARG A 26 2.65 -9.52 -17.32
N THR A 27 3.84 -10.07 -17.14
CA THR A 27 5.00 -9.37 -16.59
C THR A 27 6.14 -9.17 -17.58
N GLY A 28 5.93 -9.50 -18.86
CA GLY A 28 6.92 -9.33 -19.92
C GLY A 28 7.41 -7.88 -20.04
N LEU A 29 8.71 -7.70 -20.37
CA LEU A 29 9.38 -6.40 -20.38
C LEU A 29 9.53 -5.81 -21.80
N SER A 30 8.89 -6.39 -22.81
CA SER A 30 8.91 -5.86 -24.18
C SER A 30 7.86 -4.77 -24.38
N VAL A 31 8.04 -3.95 -25.43
CA VAL A 31 7.05 -2.93 -25.84
C VAL A 31 5.68 -3.57 -26.08
N GLU A 32 5.63 -4.70 -26.79
CA GLU A 32 4.39 -5.40 -27.08
C GLU A 32 3.71 -5.96 -25.81
N ALA A 33 4.49 -6.44 -24.84
CA ALA A 33 3.96 -6.88 -23.55
C ALA A 33 3.35 -5.70 -22.77
N PHE A 34 3.97 -4.52 -22.79
CA PHE A 34 3.40 -3.32 -22.16
C PHE A 34 2.13 -2.84 -22.84
N LYS A 35 2.11 -2.80 -24.19
CA LYS A 35 0.91 -2.43 -24.94
C LYS A 35 -0.26 -3.37 -24.66
N ARG A 36 0.02 -4.67 -24.59
CA ARG A 36 -1.01 -5.68 -24.21
C ARG A 36 -1.50 -5.45 -22.80
N ALA A 37 -0.58 -5.37 -21.83
CA ALA A 37 -0.93 -5.18 -20.42
C ALA A 37 -1.74 -3.89 -20.20
N TYR A 38 -1.40 -2.80 -20.87
CA TYR A 38 -2.16 -1.55 -20.84
C TYR A 38 -3.61 -1.76 -21.34
N ARG A 39 -3.79 -2.40 -22.51
CA ARG A 39 -5.11 -2.67 -23.07
C ARG A 39 -5.94 -3.60 -22.20
N ASP A 40 -5.31 -4.63 -21.64
CA ASP A 40 -5.96 -5.60 -20.78
C ASP A 40 -6.42 -4.93 -19.46
N ASN A 41 -5.57 -4.10 -18.86
CA ASN A 41 -5.94 -3.35 -17.64
C ASN A 41 -7.05 -2.33 -17.92
N LEU A 42 -6.98 -1.58 -19.04
CA LEU A 42 -8.03 -0.66 -19.42
C LEU A 42 -9.38 -1.39 -19.57
N ARG A 43 -9.38 -2.55 -20.23
CA ARG A 43 -10.60 -3.29 -20.54
C ARG A 43 -11.13 -4.10 -19.37
N TYR A 44 -10.27 -4.91 -18.73
CA TYR A 44 -10.72 -5.93 -17.79
C TYR A 44 -10.63 -5.50 -16.32
N VAL A 45 -9.75 -4.55 -15.98
CA VAL A 45 -9.64 -4.02 -14.61
C VAL A 45 -10.51 -2.78 -14.46
N LEU A 46 -10.44 -1.85 -15.44
CA LEU A 46 -11.15 -0.57 -15.36
C LEU A 46 -12.51 -0.58 -16.07
N GLY A 47 -12.82 -1.60 -16.87
CA GLY A 47 -14.08 -1.70 -17.60
C GLY A 47 -14.26 -0.58 -18.63
N ARG A 48 -13.17 -0.12 -19.26
CA ARG A 48 -13.16 0.97 -20.24
C ARG A 48 -12.69 0.49 -21.60
N PHE A 49 -13.10 1.24 -22.63
CA PHE A 49 -12.54 1.14 -23.98
C PHE A 49 -11.99 2.51 -24.41
N PRO A 50 -11.04 2.57 -25.37
CA PRO A 50 -10.23 3.78 -25.62
C PRO A 50 -11.01 5.08 -25.83
N GLU A 51 -12.17 5.00 -26.47
CA GLU A 51 -12.98 6.16 -26.85
C GLU A 51 -13.68 6.84 -25.66
N VAL A 52 -13.93 6.09 -24.58
CA VAL A 52 -14.59 6.61 -23.37
C VAL A 52 -13.65 6.74 -22.18
N ALA A 53 -12.39 6.31 -22.34
CA ALA A 53 -11.40 6.37 -21.27
C ALA A 53 -11.01 7.81 -20.93
N THR A 54 -11.17 8.17 -19.66
CA THR A 54 -10.72 9.46 -19.12
C THR A 54 -9.18 9.51 -19.02
N PRO A 55 -8.57 10.69 -18.82
CA PRO A 55 -7.14 10.77 -18.52
C PRO A 55 -6.72 9.88 -17.34
N ASN A 56 -7.53 9.87 -16.27
CA ASN A 56 -7.28 9.03 -15.10
C ASN A 56 -7.38 7.52 -15.41
N ASP A 57 -8.35 7.09 -16.21
CA ASP A 57 -8.46 5.67 -16.63
C ASP A 57 -7.20 5.24 -17.40
N ARG A 58 -6.66 6.11 -18.25
CA ARG A 58 -5.43 5.86 -19.02
C ARG A 58 -4.21 5.77 -18.13
N TYR A 59 -4.08 6.67 -17.14
CA TYR A 59 -3.05 6.59 -16.11
C TYR A 59 -3.15 5.28 -15.32
N LEU A 60 -4.33 4.95 -14.79
CA LEU A 60 -4.54 3.73 -14.01
C LEU A 60 -4.23 2.46 -14.81
N ALA A 61 -4.56 2.42 -16.11
CA ALA A 61 -4.23 1.28 -16.96
C ALA A 61 -2.71 1.06 -17.07
N LEU A 62 -1.93 2.13 -17.24
CA LEU A 62 -0.47 2.07 -17.23
C LEU A 62 0.06 1.73 -15.83
N ALA A 63 -0.45 2.36 -14.79
CA ALA A 63 -0.06 2.10 -13.41
C ALA A 63 -0.26 0.63 -13.02
N HIS A 64 -1.40 0.02 -13.35
CA HIS A 64 -1.65 -1.40 -13.14
C HIS A 64 -0.70 -2.30 -13.95
N ALA A 65 -0.37 -1.94 -15.18
CA ALA A 65 0.60 -2.68 -15.98
C ALA A 65 2.00 -2.66 -15.34
N VAL A 66 2.42 -1.53 -14.78
CA VAL A 66 3.68 -1.40 -14.03
C VAL A 66 3.60 -2.14 -12.69
N ARG A 67 2.47 -2.01 -12.00
CA ARG A 67 2.22 -2.68 -10.72
C ARG A 67 2.36 -4.20 -10.81
N ASP A 68 1.87 -4.84 -11.87
CA ASP A 68 2.00 -6.29 -12.04
C ASP A 68 3.47 -6.74 -12.00
N ARG A 69 4.37 -5.99 -12.63
CA ARG A 69 5.82 -6.26 -12.64
C ARG A 69 6.46 -5.98 -11.28
N LEU A 70 5.98 -4.94 -10.60
CA LEU A 70 6.41 -4.61 -9.24
C LEU A 70 5.98 -5.69 -8.25
N MET A 71 4.76 -6.19 -8.36
CA MET A 71 4.24 -7.28 -7.51
C MET A 71 5.02 -8.58 -7.70
N ASP A 72 5.35 -8.96 -8.94
CA ASP A 72 6.19 -10.12 -9.22
C ASP A 72 7.56 -9.99 -8.53
N ARG A 73 8.21 -8.82 -8.66
CA ARG A 73 9.47 -8.54 -7.98
C ARG A 73 9.34 -8.64 -6.46
N TRP A 74 8.30 -8.03 -5.90
CA TRP A 74 8.04 -8.05 -4.46
C TRP A 74 7.81 -9.47 -3.95
N MET A 75 6.99 -10.26 -4.63
CA MET A 75 6.75 -11.65 -4.23
C MET A 75 8.02 -12.49 -4.24
N ARG A 76 8.87 -12.35 -5.25
CA ARG A 76 10.18 -13.02 -5.28
C ARG A 76 11.07 -12.59 -4.09
N THR A 77 11.04 -11.31 -3.73
CA THR A 77 11.77 -10.79 -2.57
C THR A 77 11.26 -11.39 -1.27
N VAL A 78 9.94 -11.38 -1.05
CA VAL A 78 9.29 -11.94 0.15
C VAL A 78 9.60 -13.43 0.29
N GLU A 79 9.49 -14.19 -0.82
CA GLU A 79 9.86 -15.61 -0.81
C GLU A 79 11.34 -15.83 -0.44
N ALA A 80 12.23 -15.00 -0.96
CA ALA A 80 13.66 -15.08 -0.63
C ALA A 80 13.89 -14.81 0.85
N TYR A 81 13.30 -13.74 1.39
CA TYR A 81 13.40 -13.40 2.82
C TYR A 81 12.84 -14.51 3.72
N TYR A 82 11.72 -15.09 3.35
CA TYR A 82 11.11 -16.22 4.08
C TYR A 82 12.03 -17.45 4.06
N ARG A 83 12.55 -17.86 2.89
CA ARG A 83 13.44 -19.03 2.76
C ARG A 83 14.72 -18.89 3.54
N HIS A 84 15.30 -17.69 3.53
CA HIS A 84 16.58 -17.41 4.21
C HIS A 84 16.42 -17.01 5.67
N ARG A 85 15.17 -16.93 6.20
CA ARG A 85 14.88 -16.43 7.54
C ARG A 85 15.61 -15.11 7.81
N ALA A 86 15.57 -14.20 6.84
CA ALA A 86 16.32 -12.95 6.88
C ALA A 86 15.89 -12.10 8.06
N ARG A 87 16.86 -11.49 8.75
CA ARG A 87 16.57 -10.44 9.73
C ARG A 87 16.07 -9.21 9.01
N THR A 88 14.99 -8.63 9.48
CA THR A 88 14.34 -7.50 8.83
C THR A 88 14.53 -6.23 9.67
N VAL A 89 14.91 -5.14 9.02
CA VAL A 89 14.93 -3.81 9.60
C VAL A 89 13.51 -3.27 9.64
N CYS A 90 13.05 -2.77 10.78
CA CYS A 90 11.79 -2.06 10.92
C CYS A 90 12.07 -0.56 11.01
N TYR A 91 11.65 0.20 9.99
CA TYR A 91 11.79 1.65 9.95
C TYR A 91 10.45 2.31 10.31
N LEU A 92 10.41 2.95 11.48
CA LEU A 92 9.20 3.60 11.98
C LEU A 92 9.27 5.09 11.72
N SER A 93 8.26 5.65 11.04
CA SER A 93 8.11 7.08 10.83
C SER A 93 6.64 7.45 10.82
N ALA A 94 6.32 8.62 11.38
CA ALA A 94 4.99 9.21 11.24
C ALA A 94 4.73 9.74 9.83
N GLU A 95 5.81 10.01 9.05
CA GLU A 95 5.74 10.59 7.72
C GLU A 95 6.53 9.77 6.71
N PHE A 96 5.99 9.62 5.49
CA PHE A 96 6.67 9.05 4.34
C PHE A 96 6.36 9.88 3.09
N LEU A 97 7.22 10.84 2.77
CA LEU A 97 7.07 11.72 1.60
C LEU A 97 7.75 11.08 0.38
N LEU A 98 7.06 10.12 -0.23
CA LEU A 98 7.60 9.28 -1.32
C LEU A 98 7.68 10.01 -2.65
N GLY A 99 6.76 10.93 -2.94
CA GLY A 99 6.57 11.51 -4.25
C GLY A 99 5.74 10.61 -5.19
N PRO A 100 5.62 10.96 -6.48
CA PRO A 100 4.91 10.17 -7.47
C PRO A 100 5.52 8.79 -7.66
N HIS A 101 4.69 7.76 -7.70
CA HIS A 101 5.14 6.38 -7.78
C HIS A 101 5.40 5.89 -9.21
N LEU A 102 4.59 6.33 -10.19
CA LEU A 102 4.65 5.78 -11.55
C LEU A 102 6.04 5.94 -12.18
N GLY A 103 6.54 7.18 -12.21
CA GLY A 103 7.86 7.48 -12.78
C GLY A 103 8.99 6.79 -12.00
N ASN A 104 8.92 6.82 -10.67
CA ASN A 104 9.89 6.15 -9.80
C ASN A 104 9.91 4.63 -10.00
N ASN A 105 8.74 4.00 -10.06
CA ASN A 105 8.63 2.56 -10.28
C ASN A 105 9.15 2.15 -11.66
N LEU A 106 8.82 2.90 -12.73
CA LEU A 106 9.33 2.66 -14.07
C LEU A 106 10.85 2.72 -14.13
N LEU A 107 11.45 3.74 -13.48
CA LEU A 107 12.90 3.92 -13.40
C LEU A 107 13.57 2.77 -12.64
N ASN A 108 13.05 2.43 -11.45
CA ASN A 108 13.61 1.42 -10.57
C ASN A 108 13.45 -0.01 -11.14
N LEU A 109 12.35 -0.26 -11.86
CA LEU A 109 12.15 -1.51 -12.60
C LEU A 109 13.05 -1.60 -13.84
N GLY A 110 13.62 -0.48 -14.31
CA GLY A 110 14.45 -0.42 -15.51
C GLY A 110 13.65 -0.50 -16.81
N VAL A 111 12.38 -0.10 -16.81
CA VAL A 111 11.45 -0.24 -17.94
C VAL A 111 10.90 1.09 -18.45
N LEU A 112 11.45 2.23 -18.00
CA LEU A 112 10.98 3.56 -18.35
C LEU A 112 10.90 3.79 -19.87
N ASP A 113 11.99 3.50 -20.58
CA ASP A 113 12.07 3.72 -22.04
C ASP A 113 11.11 2.79 -22.80
N VAL A 114 10.99 1.55 -22.33
CA VAL A 114 10.08 0.56 -22.93
C VAL A 114 8.63 0.96 -22.76
N ALA A 115 8.26 1.42 -21.56
CA ALA A 115 6.88 1.88 -21.26
C ALA A 115 6.56 3.17 -22.04
N ARG A 116 7.50 4.13 -22.09
CA ARG A 116 7.36 5.35 -22.90
C ARG A 116 7.05 5.00 -24.35
N ARG A 117 7.91 4.20 -24.97
CA ARG A 117 7.72 3.77 -26.35
C ARG A 117 6.41 3.02 -26.57
N ALA A 118 6.01 2.17 -25.63
CA ALA A 118 4.76 1.44 -25.72
C ALA A 118 3.54 2.40 -25.73
N MET A 119 3.56 3.45 -24.91
CA MET A 119 2.49 4.44 -24.85
C MET A 119 2.47 5.34 -26.10
N GLU A 120 3.64 5.78 -26.57
CA GLU A 120 3.78 6.56 -27.80
C GLU A 120 3.25 5.79 -29.04
N GLU A 121 3.58 4.48 -29.15
CA GLU A 121 3.06 3.61 -30.22
C GLU A 121 1.53 3.37 -30.12
N LEU A 122 0.93 3.59 -28.95
CA LEU A 122 -0.53 3.61 -28.75
C LEU A 122 -1.17 5.00 -29.02
N GLY A 123 -0.35 6.00 -29.39
CA GLY A 123 -0.82 7.36 -29.61
C GLY A 123 -1.13 8.13 -28.34
N LEU A 124 -0.52 7.75 -27.20
CA LEU A 124 -0.70 8.37 -25.89
C LEU A 124 0.49 9.28 -25.55
N ASP A 125 0.19 10.43 -24.95
CA ASP A 125 1.21 11.32 -24.40
C ASP A 125 1.71 10.76 -23.06
N PHE A 126 2.95 10.29 -23.05
CA PHE A 126 3.54 9.67 -21.87
C PHE A 126 3.77 10.65 -20.73
N GLU A 127 4.14 11.90 -21.02
CA GLU A 127 4.35 12.93 -19.98
C GLU A 127 3.01 13.33 -19.34
N ALA A 128 1.94 13.42 -20.14
CA ALA A 128 0.61 13.65 -19.62
C ALA A 128 0.12 12.50 -18.71
N LEU A 129 0.52 11.24 -19.01
CA LEU A 129 0.22 10.11 -18.13
C LEU A 129 0.99 10.20 -16.80
N LEU A 130 2.25 10.61 -16.82
CA LEU A 130 3.04 10.82 -15.58
C LEU A 130 2.46 11.96 -14.73
N ALA A 131 2.05 13.05 -15.38
CA ALA A 131 1.49 14.23 -14.71
C ALA A 131 0.08 14.01 -14.13
N GLN A 132 -0.59 12.91 -14.51
CA GLN A 132 -1.93 12.59 -14.01
C GLN A 132 -1.92 12.01 -12.59
N GLU A 133 -0.78 11.52 -12.11
CA GLU A 133 -0.67 10.90 -10.80
C GLU A 133 -0.84 11.92 -9.68
N GLU A 134 -1.76 11.67 -8.77
CA GLU A 134 -1.88 12.40 -7.51
C GLU A 134 -0.72 12.00 -6.58
N GLU A 135 0.09 12.95 -6.13
CA GLU A 135 1.17 12.68 -5.20
C GLU A 135 0.61 12.49 -3.78
N PRO A 136 0.95 11.38 -3.09
CA PRO A 136 0.53 11.23 -1.69
C PRO A 136 1.33 12.17 -0.78
N GLY A 137 0.71 13.26 -0.34
CA GLY A 137 1.30 14.27 0.55
C GLY A 137 1.41 13.79 2.00
N LEU A 138 2.04 12.63 2.24
CA LEU A 138 2.14 11.98 3.55
C LEU A 138 3.38 12.44 4.36
N GLY A 139 3.80 13.67 4.18
CA GLY A 139 4.91 14.25 4.90
C GLY A 139 5.04 15.74 4.63
N ASN A 140 5.69 16.46 5.55
CA ASN A 140 5.82 17.92 5.49
C ASN A 140 7.18 18.38 4.95
N GLY A 141 8.23 17.56 5.14
CA GLY A 141 9.58 18.01 4.77
C GLY A 141 10.65 16.95 5.04
N GLY A 142 11.73 17.37 5.71
CA GLY A 142 12.94 16.55 5.89
C GLY A 142 12.73 15.22 6.57
N LEU A 143 11.85 15.13 7.56
CA LEU A 143 11.54 13.87 8.26
C LEU A 143 10.93 12.84 7.28
N GLY A 144 9.86 13.24 6.59
CA GLY A 144 9.16 12.34 5.66
C GLY A 144 10.01 12.00 4.44
N ARG A 145 10.77 12.96 3.92
CA ARG A 145 11.68 12.72 2.78
C ARG A 145 12.86 11.83 3.17
N LEU A 146 13.41 11.97 4.37
CA LEU A 146 14.47 11.09 4.87
C LEU A 146 13.98 9.63 4.96
N ALA A 147 12.77 9.42 5.50
CA ALA A 147 12.16 8.09 5.57
C ALA A 147 12.00 7.46 4.18
N ALA A 148 11.51 8.21 3.20
CA ALA A 148 11.39 7.78 1.81
C ALA A 148 12.75 7.40 1.21
N CYS A 149 13.78 8.23 1.39
CA CYS A 149 15.14 7.96 0.89
C CYS A 149 15.76 6.73 1.55
N PHE A 150 15.53 6.49 2.84
CA PHE A 150 16.00 5.27 3.49
C PHE A 150 15.31 4.02 2.96
N MET A 151 14.00 4.07 2.68
CA MET A 151 13.30 2.92 2.09
C MET A 151 13.85 2.57 0.70
N ASP A 152 14.09 3.57 -0.15
CA ASP A 152 14.72 3.39 -1.47
C ASP A 152 16.15 2.82 -1.35
N SER A 153 16.96 3.36 -0.43
CA SER A 153 18.33 2.93 -0.20
C SER A 153 18.40 1.50 0.31
N LEU A 154 17.57 1.14 1.28
CA LEU A 154 17.50 -0.22 1.83
C LEU A 154 17.07 -1.22 0.76
N ALA A 155 16.09 -0.86 -0.08
CA ALA A 155 15.66 -1.70 -1.20
C ALA A 155 16.78 -1.86 -2.25
N THR A 156 17.47 -0.78 -2.60
CA THR A 156 18.58 -0.78 -3.56
C THR A 156 19.79 -1.60 -3.08
N LEU A 157 20.10 -1.51 -1.79
CA LEU A 157 21.15 -2.30 -1.15
C LEU A 157 20.73 -3.74 -0.84
N GLN A 158 19.49 -4.11 -1.16
CA GLN A 158 18.91 -5.44 -0.92
C GLN A 158 18.90 -5.82 0.57
N ILE A 159 18.79 -4.83 1.45
CA ILE A 159 18.64 -5.03 2.89
C ILE A 159 17.16 -5.25 3.18
N PRO A 160 16.78 -6.40 3.79
CA PRO A 160 15.40 -6.66 4.17
C PRO A 160 14.85 -5.58 5.12
N ALA A 161 13.81 -4.86 4.69
CA ALA A 161 13.23 -3.80 5.49
C ALA A 161 11.72 -3.71 5.31
N ILE A 162 11.05 -3.26 6.37
CA ILE A 162 9.64 -2.85 6.37
C ILE A 162 9.56 -1.46 6.98
N GLY A 163 9.03 -0.50 6.21
CA GLY A 163 8.61 0.79 6.73
C GLY A 163 7.24 0.67 7.40
N TYR A 164 7.07 1.30 8.54
CA TYR A 164 5.80 1.38 9.27
C TYR A 164 5.44 2.83 9.51
N GLY A 165 4.20 3.22 9.17
CA GLY A 165 3.73 4.57 9.35
C GLY A 165 2.21 4.66 9.41
N ILE A 166 1.71 5.89 9.34
CA ILE A 166 0.29 6.22 9.37
C ILE A 166 -0.19 6.46 7.94
N ARG A 167 -1.32 5.85 7.58
CA ARG A 167 -2.03 6.14 6.34
C ARG A 167 -3.03 7.25 6.61
N TYR A 168 -2.59 8.48 6.42
CA TYR A 168 -3.47 9.63 6.58
C TYR A 168 -4.57 9.63 5.52
N GLU A 169 -5.77 9.98 5.92
CA GLU A 169 -6.95 10.13 5.02
C GLU A 169 -6.73 11.27 4.03
N PHE A 170 -6.16 12.37 4.52
CA PHE A 170 -5.80 13.55 3.72
C PHE A 170 -4.30 13.76 3.75
N GLY A 171 -3.74 14.23 2.65
CA GLY A 171 -2.38 14.75 2.62
C GLY A 171 -2.27 16.06 3.41
N ILE A 172 -1.04 16.61 3.45
CA ILE A 172 -0.80 17.77 4.31
C ILE A 172 -1.62 18.98 3.86
N PHE A 173 -1.56 19.37 2.61
CA PHE A 173 -2.45 20.28 1.87
C PHE A 173 -2.01 20.41 0.40
N ASP A 174 -2.94 20.78 -0.47
CA ASP A 174 -2.67 21.26 -1.82
C ASP A 174 -2.46 22.77 -1.80
N GLN A 175 -1.52 23.27 -2.61
CA GLN A 175 -1.27 24.71 -2.74
C GLN A 175 -2.01 25.28 -3.93
N ALA A 176 -2.75 26.37 -3.72
CA ALA A 176 -3.29 27.20 -4.77
C ALA A 176 -2.78 28.64 -4.62
N ILE A 177 -2.66 29.33 -5.74
CA ILE A 177 -2.36 30.78 -5.74
C ILE A 177 -3.61 31.52 -6.14
N ARG A 178 -4.10 32.40 -5.26
CA ARG A 178 -5.22 33.29 -5.52
C ARG A 178 -4.82 34.71 -5.18
N ASP A 179 -5.02 35.62 -6.13
CA ASP A 179 -4.68 37.04 -5.98
C ASP A 179 -3.23 37.30 -5.56
N GLY A 180 -2.30 36.42 -5.93
CA GLY A 180 -0.88 36.50 -5.60
C GLY A 180 -0.50 35.90 -4.23
N GLU A 181 -1.47 35.38 -3.49
CA GLU A 181 -1.26 34.75 -2.18
C GLU A 181 -1.45 33.23 -2.26
N GLN A 182 -0.70 32.50 -1.42
CA GLN A 182 -0.88 31.06 -1.25
C GLN A 182 -2.17 30.79 -0.48
N VAL A 183 -2.97 29.87 -1.01
CA VAL A 183 -4.15 29.33 -0.34
C VAL A 183 -3.97 27.82 -0.20
N GLU A 184 -4.20 27.29 0.99
CA GLU A 184 -4.14 25.89 1.31
C GLU A 184 -5.49 25.23 1.03
N LEU A 185 -5.47 24.13 0.30
CA LEU A 185 -6.65 23.32 -0.01
C LEU A 185 -6.49 21.93 0.61
N THR A 186 -7.60 21.26 0.89
CA THR A 186 -7.55 19.87 1.36
C THR A 186 -7.00 18.96 0.27
N ASP A 187 -5.85 18.32 0.54
CA ASP A 187 -5.28 17.30 -0.32
C ASP A 187 -6.08 16.00 -0.19
N LYS A 188 -6.89 15.71 -1.20
CA LYS A 188 -7.72 14.49 -1.32
C LYS A 188 -7.02 13.45 -2.19
N TRP A 189 -5.78 13.11 -1.88
CA TRP A 189 -4.91 12.24 -2.67
C TRP A 189 -5.51 10.86 -3.00
N LEU A 190 -6.52 10.40 -2.23
CA LEU A 190 -7.21 9.12 -2.45
C LEU A 190 -8.46 9.25 -3.31
N ARG A 191 -8.85 10.46 -3.74
CA ARG A 191 -10.11 10.72 -4.47
C ARG A 191 -10.30 9.86 -5.72
N LEU A 192 -9.24 9.60 -6.45
CA LEU A 192 -9.23 8.79 -7.68
C LEU A 192 -8.69 7.37 -7.48
N GLY A 193 -8.50 6.96 -6.20
CA GLY A 193 -7.91 5.70 -5.82
C GLY A 193 -6.38 5.73 -5.83
N ASN A 194 -5.77 4.70 -5.24
CA ASN A 194 -4.32 4.52 -5.23
C ASN A 194 -3.99 3.13 -5.80
N PRO A 195 -3.45 3.02 -7.02
CA PRO A 195 -3.15 1.73 -7.62
C PRO A 195 -1.98 1.00 -6.97
N TRP A 196 -1.16 1.69 -6.17
CA TRP A 196 0.10 1.16 -5.64
C TRP A 196 -0.05 0.40 -4.33
N GLU A 197 -1.12 0.64 -3.59
CA GLU A 197 -1.36 -0.03 -2.32
C GLU A 197 -2.26 -1.26 -2.44
N ILE A 198 -2.10 -2.16 -1.46
CA ILE A 198 -2.97 -3.31 -1.24
C ILE A 198 -3.53 -3.21 0.17
N SER A 199 -4.84 -3.04 0.30
CA SER A 199 -5.50 -3.12 1.59
C SER A 199 -5.43 -4.55 2.14
N ARG A 200 -5.14 -4.68 3.43
CA ARG A 200 -5.03 -5.95 4.17
C ARG A 200 -6.01 -5.98 5.33
N PRO A 201 -7.31 -6.06 5.07
CA PRO A 201 -8.32 -6.05 6.14
C PRO A 201 -8.18 -7.25 7.10
N GLU A 202 -7.52 -8.32 6.66
CA GLU A 202 -7.15 -9.47 7.49
C GLU A 202 -6.03 -9.19 8.49
N ILE A 203 -5.29 -8.08 8.30
CA ILE A 203 -4.24 -7.60 9.20
C ILE A 203 -4.78 -6.35 9.88
N ALA A 204 -5.55 -6.56 10.94
CA ALA A 204 -6.13 -5.49 11.73
C ALA A 204 -5.77 -5.66 13.21
N LEU A 205 -5.41 -4.56 13.87
CA LEU A 205 -4.99 -4.54 15.26
C LEU A 205 -5.82 -3.52 16.04
N ALA A 206 -6.28 -3.92 17.24
CA ALA A 206 -6.89 -2.97 18.15
C ALA A 206 -5.80 -2.10 18.81
N VAL A 207 -5.96 -0.79 18.73
CA VAL A 207 -5.03 0.21 19.27
C VAL A 207 -5.77 1.08 20.28
N GLY A 208 -5.36 1.02 21.54
CA GLY A 208 -5.91 1.87 22.58
C GLY A 208 -5.27 3.27 22.51
N LEU A 209 -6.04 4.29 22.83
CA LEU A 209 -5.61 5.69 22.90
C LEU A 209 -6.01 6.31 24.23
N GLY A 210 -5.22 7.27 24.73
CA GLY A 210 -5.49 7.96 25.99
C GLY A 210 -5.49 7.04 27.21
N GLY A 211 -6.33 7.32 28.16
CA GLY A 211 -6.66 6.43 29.26
C GLY A 211 -5.84 6.60 30.54
N ARG A 212 -6.04 5.64 31.43
CA ARG A 212 -5.45 5.65 32.77
C ARG A 212 -4.82 4.29 33.12
N THR A 213 -3.95 4.29 34.10
CA THR A 213 -3.40 3.07 34.69
C THR A 213 -4.18 2.69 35.94
N GLU A 214 -4.50 1.41 36.09
CA GLU A 214 -5.15 0.85 37.27
C GLU A 214 -4.26 -0.21 37.91
N ARG A 215 -4.14 -0.16 39.23
CA ARG A 215 -3.45 -1.19 40.01
C ARG A 215 -4.42 -2.30 40.36
N TYR A 216 -3.99 -3.54 40.23
CA TYR A 216 -4.78 -4.69 40.64
C TYR A 216 -3.87 -5.78 41.22
N THR A 217 -4.44 -6.72 41.94
CA THR A 217 -3.72 -7.88 42.47
C THR A 217 -4.08 -9.09 41.61
N ASP A 218 -3.06 -9.76 41.02
CA ASP A 218 -3.26 -10.97 40.23
C ASP A 218 -3.66 -12.17 41.10
N ALA A 219 -4.06 -13.28 40.49
CA ALA A 219 -4.44 -14.51 41.20
C ALA A 219 -3.36 -15.11 42.04
N SER A 220 -2.09 -14.71 41.89
CA SER A 220 -0.94 -15.12 42.71
C SER A 220 -0.62 -14.16 43.86
N GLY A 221 -1.47 -13.14 44.09
CA GLY A 221 -1.30 -12.14 45.13
C GLY A 221 -0.30 -11.03 44.80
N ARG A 222 0.19 -10.93 43.56
CA ARG A 222 1.16 -9.93 43.13
C ARG A 222 0.47 -8.65 42.65
N GLN A 223 0.99 -7.50 43.07
CA GLN A 223 0.56 -6.20 42.52
C GLN A 223 0.96 -6.06 41.08
N ARG A 224 0.00 -5.69 40.24
CA ARG A 224 0.12 -5.45 38.80
C ARG A 224 -0.45 -4.09 38.45
N VAL A 225 -0.08 -3.61 37.27
CA VAL A 225 -0.64 -2.41 36.66
C VAL A 225 -1.19 -2.79 35.28
N ARG A 226 -2.40 -2.39 35.01
CA ARG A 226 -2.98 -2.46 33.66
C ARG A 226 -3.25 -1.06 33.15
N TRP A 227 -3.11 -0.86 31.87
CA TRP A 227 -3.58 0.31 31.17
C TRP A 227 -5.02 0.08 30.70
N VAL A 228 -5.87 1.06 30.94
CA VAL A 228 -7.27 1.08 30.48
C VAL A 228 -7.39 2.26 29.54
N PRO A 229 -7.48 2.04 28.21
CA PRO A 229 -7.60 3.11 27.23
C PRO A 229 -8.97 3.79 27.36
N ASP A 230 -9.06 5.07 26.99
CA ASP A 230 -10.31 5.81 26.87
C ASP A 230 -11.04 5.47 25.56
N GLN A 231 -10.27 5.18 24.49
CA GLN A 231 -10.78 4.87 23.18
C GLN A 231 -9.97 3.71 22.56
N VAL A 232 -10.60 2.92 21.73
CA VAL A 232 -9.94 1.88 20.94
C VAL A 232 -10.27 2.11 19.46
N VAL A 233 -9.25 2.20 18.63
CA VAL A 233 -9.38 2.25 17.17
C VAL A 233 -8.85 0.95 16.55
N ARG A 234 -9.33 0.60 15.37
CA ARG A 234 -8.85 -0.51 14.59
C ARG A 234 -7.83 -0.02 13.57
N GLY A 235 -6.56 -0.37 13.73
CA GLY A 235 -5.53 -0.12 12.72
C GLY A 235 -5.57 -1.20 11.65
N VAL A 236 -5.85 -0.82 10.38
CA VAL A 236 -5.89 -1.74 9.23
C VAL A 236 -4.67 -1.49 8.33
N ALA A 237 -3.95 -2.56 7.98
CA ALA A 237 -2.73 -2.46 7.21
C ALA A 237 -3.00 -2.19 5.72
N HIS A 238 -2.19 -1.31 5.13
CA HIS A 238 -2.12 -1.05 3.69
C HIS A 238 -0.66 -1.18 3.24
N ASP A 239 -0.42 -2.08 2.30
CA ASP A 239 0.91 -2.50 1.86
C ASP A 239 1.27 -1.88 0.51
N THR A 240 2.40 -1.18 0.45
CA THR A 240 2.96 -0.61 -0.78
C THR A 240 4.39 -1.14 -1.00
N PRO A 241 4.67 -1.86 -2.09
CA PRO A 241 6.02 -2.29 -2.42
C PRO A 241 6.90 -1.11 -2.84
N ILE A 242 8.13 -1.06 -2.32
CA ILE A 242 9.15 -0.06 -2.64
C ILE A 242 10.30 -0.76 -3.39
N PRO A 243 10.41 -0.60 -4.71
CA PRO A 243 11.46 -1.27 -5.49
C PRO A 243 12.81 -0.58 -5.32
N GLY A 244 13.88 -1.36 -5.26
CA GLY A 244 15.24 -0.84 -5.34
C GLY A 244 15.63 -0.46 -6.78
N TYR A 245 16.57 0.49 -6.90
CA TYR A 245 17.02 1.02 -8.18
C TYR A 245 17.74 -0.07 -9.01
N ARG A 246 17.08 -0.50 -10.09
CA ARG A 246 17.61 -1.50 -11.06
C ARG A 246 18.14 -2.79 -10.42
N VAL A 247 17.61 -3.18 -9.28
CA VAL A 247 17.91 -4.45 -8.60
C VAL A 247 16.66 -5.31 -8.49
N GLY A 248 16.80 -6.62 -8.30
CA GLY A 248 15.68 -7.56 -8.21
C GLY A 248 14.92 -7.54 -6.88
N ASN A 249 15.10 -6.52 -6.06
CA ASN A 249 14.54 -6.41 -4.73
C ASN A 249 13.44 -5.36 -4.62
N ALA A 250 12.41 -5.64 -3.83
CA ALA A 250 11.41 -4.67 -3.43
C ALA A 250 11.05 -4.90 -1.96
N ASN A 251 11.24 -3.86 -1.14
CA ASN A 251 10.86 -3.87 0.27
C ASN A 251 9.38 -3.48 0.45
N LEU A 252 8.91 -3.45 1.66
CA LEU A 252 7.52 -3.15 2.00
C LEU A 252 7.43 -1.84 2.78
N LEU A 253 6.51 -0.96 2.39
CA LEU A 253 5.98 0.09 3.22
C LEU A 253 4.58 -0.32 3.66
N ARG A 254 4.35 -0.44 4.98
CA ARG A 254 3.05 -0.73 5.59
C ARG A 254 2.55 0.50 6.32
N LEU A 255 1.49 1.08 5.81
CA LEU A 255 0.79 2.18 6.45
C LEU A 255 -0.48 1.68 7.13
N TRP A 256 -0.76 2.21 8.31
CA TRP A 256 -1.91 1.83 9.11
C TRP A 256 -3.00 2.89 8.99
N LYS A 257 -4.16 2.47 8.50
CA LYS A 257 -5.38 3.28 8.48
C LYS A 257 -6.13 3.08 9.79
N ALA A 258 -6.53 4.16 10.45
CA ALA A 258 -7.45 4.09 11.58
C ALA A 258 -8.88 3.87 11.07
N GLU A 259 -9.60 2.95 11.69
CA GLU A 259 -11.02 2.70 11.47
C GLU A 259 -11.72 2.57 12.81
N SER A 260 -13.02 2.85 12.88
CA SER A 260 -13.80 2.61 14.09
C SER A 260 -13.70 1.14 14.52
N ALA A 261 -13.51 0.91 15.82
CA ALA A 261 -13.51 -0.43 16.40
C ALA A 261 -14.93 -1.01 16.45
N GLU A 262 -15.93 -0.16 16.61
CA GLU A 262 -17.35 -0.51 16.59
C GLU A 262 -18.01 0.04 15.32
N SER A 263 -18.73 -0.82 14.63
CA SER A 263 -19.49 -0.44 13.46
C SER A 263 -20.89 -0.02 13.91
N PHE A 264 -21.25 1.24 13.77
CA PHE A 264 -22.61 1.76 13.85
C PHE A 264 -23.43 1.30 15.08
N ASP A 265 -23.71 2.18 16.01
CA ASP A 265 -24.56 1.89 17.17
C ASP A 265 -26.05 1.77 16.76
N PHE A 266 -26.49 0.54 16.55
CA PHE A 266 -27.89 0.25 16.25
C PHE A 266 -28.86 0.63 17.38
N GLN A 267 -28.41 0.69 18.65
CA GLN A 267 -29.27 1.07 19.74
C GLN A 267 -29.57 2.58 19.72
N ALA A 268 -28.53 3.40 19.54
CA ALA A 268 -28.67 4.84 19.33
C ALA A 268 -29.52 5.14 18.08
N PHE A 269 -29.27 4.45 16.97
CA PHE A 269 -30.06 4.59 15.75
C PHE A 269 -31.58 4.30 15.98
N ASN A 270 -31.88 3.19 16.64
CA ASN A 270 -33.29 2.77 16.88
C ASN A 270 -34.09 3.71 17.79
N VAL A 271 -33.41 4.49 18.65
CA VAL A 271 -34.07 5.52 19.48
C VAL A 271 -34.05 6.90 18.81
N GLY A 272 -33.61 6.99 17.56
CA GLY A 272 -33.62 8.23 16.77
C GLY A 272 -32.38 9.12 16.97
N ASP A 273 -31.41 8.70 17.75
CA ASP A 273 -30.11 9.38 17.89
C ASP A 273 -29.17 9.02 16.73
N TYR A 274 -29.44 9.63 15.58
CA TYR A 274 -28.66 9.38 14.34
C TYR A 274 -27.24 9.93 14.44
N TRP A 275 -27.02 10.97 15.25
CA TRP A 275 -25.67 11.53 15.43
C TRP A 275 -24.85 10.65 16.37
N GLY A 276 -25.41 10.24 17.52
CA GLY A 276 -24.74 9.29 18.41
C GLY A 276 -24.40 7.95 17.73
N ALA A 277 -25.25 7.48 16.81
CA ALA A 277 -25.02 6.25 16.07
C ALA A 277 -23.79 6.28 15.14
N VAL A 278 -23.31 7.47 14.75
CA VAL A 278 -22.14 7.65 13.85
C VAL A 278 -20.98 8.38 14.52
N GLU A 279 -21.16 8.92 15.71
CA GLU A 279 -20.18 9.78 16.39
C GLU A 279 -18.85 9.05 16.61
N GLU A 280 -18.90 7.81 17.05
CA GLU A 280 -17.70 7.00 17.30
C GLU A 280 -16.91 6.71 16.01
N LYS A 281 -17.64 6.48 14.90
CA LYS A 281 -17.04 6.30 13.60
C LYS A 281 -16.32 7.58 13.14
N VAL A 282 -16.98 8.73 13.25
CA VAL A 282 -16.40 10.03 12.87
C VAL A 282 -15.17 10.35 13.72
N ALA A 283 -15.25 10.15 15.05
CA ALA A 283 -14.14 10.43 15.96
C ALA A 283 -12.92 9.53 15.73
N SER A 284 -13.11 8.33 15.21
CA SER A 284 -12.00 7.38 14.96
C SER A 284 -11.37 7.50 13.56
N GLU A 285 -12.08 8.13 12.62
CA GLU A 285 -11.63 8.32 11.24
C GLU A 285 -11.01 9.71 10.99
N THR A 286 -11.13 10.65 11.94
CA THR A 286 -10.52 12.00 11.90
C THR A 286 -9.26 12.05 12.75
#